data_c9be7f3b226473b517b7329a7fb399d8
#
_entry.id   c9be7f3b226473b517b7329a7fb399d8
#
_cell.length_a   1.000
_cell.length_b   1.000
_cell.length_c   1.000
_cell.angle_alpha   90.00
_cell.angle_beta   90.00
_cell.angle_gamma   90.00
#
_symmetry.space_group_name_H-M   'P 1'
#
loop_
_entity.id
_entity.type
_entity.pdbx_description
1 polymer ?
#
loop_
_entity_poly.entity_id
_entity_poly.type
_entity_poly.pdbx_seq_one_letter_code
_entity_poly.pdbx_strand_id
1 'polypeptide(L)'
;RLTSHDVNYENMKLCLKNKGVIFARCWQTQEHYIIITKIKRNKVYVFDPYYLDKTYYDKDKQVKIIFNKPFTHNRIISVKRFFSETHKDFSLGPIENRECVLIRKTKGET
;
A
#
# COMPACT_ATOMS: atom_id res chain seq x y z
N ARG A 1 -15.60 2.91 -5.18
CA ARG A 1 -14.39 3.71 -5.37
C ARG A 1 -14.44 4.96 -4.50
N LEU A 2 -13.36 5.27 -3.84
CA LEU A 2 -13.26 6.44 -2.99
C LEU A 2 -12.85 7.68 -3.77
N THR A 3 -13.27 8.85 -3.30
CA THR A 3 -12.70 10.09 -3.80
C THR A 3 -11.26 10.20 -3.29
N SER A 4 -10.47 11.08 -3.90
CA SER A 4 -9.06 11.23 -3.53
C SER A 4 -8.87 11.56 -2.05
N HIS A 5 -9.75 12.37 -1.46
CA HIS A 5 -9.66 12.74 -0.05
C HIS A 5 -10.02 11.60 0.89
N ASP A 6 -10.76 10.61 0.40
CA ASP A 6 -11.12 9.43 1.20
C ASP A 6 -10.02 8.38 1.22
N VAL A 7 -8.97 8.57 0.44
CA VAL A 7 -7.81 7.67 0.43
C VAL A 7 -6.92 8.07 1.61
N ASN A 8 -7.27 7.61 2.78
CA ASN A 8 -6.59 7.96 4.01
C ASN A 8 -6.40 6.74 4.90
N TYR A 9 -5.60 6.92 5.93
CA TYR A 9 -5.22 5.84 6.83
C TYR A 9 -6.44 5.15 7.46
N GLU A 10 -7.40 5.94 7.97
CA GLU A 10 -8.55 5.40 8.70
C GLU A 10 -9.43 4.55 7.80
N ASN A 11 -9.75 5.04 6.61
CA ASN A 11 -10.61 4.32 5.66
C ASN A 11 -9.94 3.04 5.15
N MET A 12 -8.64 3.13 4.85
CA MET A 12 -7.90 1.98 4.37
C MET A 12 -7.76 0.92 5.47
N LYS A 13 -7.48 1.34 6.70
CA LYS A 13 -7.37 0.42 7.81
C LYS A 13 -8.71 -0.26 8.10
N LEU A 14 -9.81 0.48 8.01
CA LEU A 14 -11.14 -0.09 8.20
C LEU A 14 -11.46 -1.15 7.15
N CYS A 15 -11.13 -0.90 5.89
CA CYS A 15 -11.33 -1.87 4.82
C CYS A 15 -10.57 -3.17 5.12
N LEU A 16 -9.31 -3.06 5.51
CA LEU A 16 -8.48 -4.23 5.81
C LEU A 16 -8.97 -4.97 7.06
N LYS A 17 -9.46 -4.24 8.06
CA LYS A 17 -10.03 -4.83 9.25
C LYS A 17 -11.25 -5.68 8.91
N ASN A 18 -12.01 -5.29 7.91
CA ASN A 18 -13.18 -6.01 7.43
C ASN A 18 -12.83 -7.04 6.34
N LYS A 19 -11.58 -7.48 6.31
CA LYS A 19 -11.07 -8.52 5.41
C LYS A 19 -11.13 -8.14 3.93
N GLY A 20 -11.10 -6.85 3.65
CA GLY A 20 -10.96 -6.37 2.29
C GLY A 20 -9.50 -6.34 1.86
N VAL A 21 -9.29 -6.04 0.59
CA VAL A 21 -7.97 -5.75 0.04
C VAL A 21 -8.04 -4.43 -0.71
N ILE A 22 -6.91 -3.79 -0.89
CA ILE A 22 -6.84 -2.47 -1.48
C ILE A 22 -5.87 -2.49 -2.65
N PHE A 23 -6.34 -2.03 -3.81
CA PHE A 23 -5.45 -1.69 -4.92
C PHE A 23 -5.21 -0.20 -4.84
N ALA A 24 -3.95 0.20 -4.72
CA ALA A 24 -3.62 1.61 -4.58
C ALA A 24 -2.56 2.03 -5.58
N ARG A 25 -2.69 3.25 -6.08
CA ARG A 25 -1.65 3.86 -6.89
C ARG A 25 -0.65 4.54 -5.97
N CYS A 26 0.61 4.21 -6.15
CA CYS A 26 1.70 4.86 -5.43
C CYS A 26 2.77 5.29 -6.42
N TRP A 27 3.79 5.95 -5.91
CA TRP A 27 4.89 6.42 -6.74
C TRP A 27 6.10 5.51 -6.62
N GLN A 28 6.72 5.21 -7.76
CA GLN A 28 8.00 4.52 -7.82
C GLN A 28 8.62 4.93 -9.14
N THR A 29 9.34 6.06 -9.16
CA THR A 29 9.82 6.75 -10.34
C THR A 29 8.70 7.21 -11.27
N GLN A 30 7.59 6.51 -11.26
CA GLN A 30 6.37 6.83 -12.00
C GLN A 30 5.19 6.23 -11.24
N GLU A 31 4.00 6.45 -11.75
CA GLU A 31 2.79 5.88 -11.14
C GLU A 31 2.86 4.36 -11.20
N HIS A 32 2.45 3.71 -10.11
CA HIS A 32 2.59 2.28 -9.94
C HIS A 32 1.47 1.75 -9.04
N TYR A 33 0.87 0.63 -9.42
CA TYR A 33 -0.22 0.04 -8.65
C TYR A 33 0.28 -1.14 -7.83
N ILE A 34 -0.15 -1.19 -6.58
CA ILE A 34 0.20 -2.24 -5.63
C ILE A 34 -1.05 -2.74 -4.91
N ILE A 35 -0.93 -3.89 -4.26
CA ILE A 35 -2.00 -4.44 -3.45
C ILE A 35 -1.60 -4.32 -1.99
N ILE A 36 -2.46 -3.69 -1.19
CA ILE A 36 -2.24 -3.57 0.23
C ILE A 36 -3.00 -4.69 0.92
N THR A 37 -2.29 -5.48 1.71
CA THR A 37 -2.87 -6.63 2.39
C THR A 37 -3.03 -6.44 3.89
N LYS A 38 -2.30 -5.49 4.49
CA LYS A 38 -2.34 -5.28 5.92
C LYS A 38 -1.75 -3.93 6.30
N ILE A 39 -2.35 -3.30 7.29
CA ILE A 39 -1.75 -2.16 7.97
C ILE A 39 -1.73 -2.50 9.45
N LYS A 40 -0.56 -2.56 10.04
CA LYS A 40 -0.42 -2.87 11.46
C LYS A 40 0.68 -2.03 12.08
N ARG A 41 0.36 -1.38 13.19
CA ARG A 41 1.28 -0.47 13.86
C ARG A 41 1.69 0.62 12.88
N ASN A 42 2.96 0.84 12.69
CA ASN A 42 3.44 1.90 11.80
C ASN A 42 3.88 1.38 10.44
N LYS A 43 3.34 0.22 10.00
CA LYS A 43 3.79 -0.43 8.79
C LYS A 43 2.64 -0.80 7.87
N VAL A 44 2.86 -0.62 6.58
CA VAL A 44 1.95 -1.01 5.52
C VAL A 44 2.58 -2.20 4.79
N TYR A 45 1.84 -3.30 4.71
CA TYR A 45 2.29 -4.52 4.05
C TYR A 45 1.66 -4.58 2.68
N VAL A 46 2.49 -4.62 1.65
CA VAL A 46 1.99 -4.58 0.27
C VAL A 46 2.55 -5.73 -0.55
N PHE A 47 1.78 -6.13 -1.55
CA PHE A 47 2.26 -6.99 -2.61
C PHE A 47 2.46 -6.14 -3.87
N ASP A 48 3.68 -6.15 -4.37
CA ASP A 48 4.07 -5.44 -5.58
C ASP A 48 4.58 -6.49 -6.56
N PRO A 49 3.92 -6.68 -7.71
CA PRO A 49 4.34 -7.70 -8.67
C PRO A 49 5.69 -7.39 -9.33
N TYR A 50 6.17 -6.18 -9.19
CA TYR A 50 7.44 -5.78 -9.78
C TYR A 50 8.61 -6.37 -9.00
N TYR A 51 9.48 -7.09 -9.68
CA TYR A 51 10.63 -7.68 -9.01
C TYR A 51 11.66 -6.62 -8.66
N LEU A 52 12.13 -6.63 -7.42
CA LEU A 52 13.24 -5.80 -6.96
C LEU A 52 14.20 -6.67 -6.16
N ASP A 53 15.51 -6.43 -6.35
CA ASP A 53 16.52 -7.06 -5.54
C ASP A 53 16.36 -6.63 -4.09
N LYS A 54 16.62 -7.54 -3.15
CA LYS A 54 16.44 -7.26 -1.72
C LYS A 54 17.31 -6.12 -1.21
N THR A 55 18.39 -5.80 -1.91
CA THR A 55 19.30 -4.72 -1.53
C THR A 55 18.90 -3.37 -2.09
N TYR A 56 17.88 -3.33 -2.96
CA TYR A 56 17.52 -2.12 -3.66
C TYR A 56 17.23 -0.95 -2.72
N TYR A 57 16.57 -1.23 -1.60
CA TYR A 57 16.23 -0.20 -0.61
C TYR A 57 17.02 -0.36 0.69
N ASP A 58 18.21 -0.93 0.66
CA ASP A 58 19.01 -1.18 1.87
C ASP A 58 19.24 0.07 2.72
N LYS A 59 19.38 1.22 2.07
CA LYS A 59 19.63 2.48 2.78
C LYS A 59 18.36 3.25 3.11
N ASP A 60 17.21 2.74 2.71
CA ASP A 60 15.94 3.39 2.97
C ASP A 60 15.21 2.65 4.09
N LYS A 61 15.23 3.24 5.28
CA LYS A 61 14.64 2.63 6.47
C LYS A 61 13.11 2.59 6.43
N GLN A 62 12.49 3.29 5.48
CA GLN A 62 11.04 3.35 5.36
C GLN A 62 10.47 2.26 4.47
N VAL A 63 11.32 1.56 3.73
CA VAL A 63 10.90 0.51 2.79
C VAL A 63 11.75 -0.73 3.00
N LYS A 64 11.09 -1.87 3.14
CA LYS A 64 11.78 -3.16 3.27
C LYS A 64 11.28 -4.13 2.22
N ILE A 65 12.18 -4.81 1.55
CA ILE A 65 11.86 -5.83 0.54
C ILE A 65 11.82 -7.19 1.23
N ILE A 66 10.79 -7.97 0.96
CA ILE A 66 10.57 -9.29 1.54
C ILE A 66 10.50 -10.32 0.41
N PHE A 67 11.16 -11.46 0.59
CA PHE A 67 11.23 -12.50 -0.45
C PHE A 67 10.51 -13.80 -0.13
N ASN A 68 10.20 -14.04 1.13
CA ASN A 68 9.69 -15.35 1.55
C ASN A 68 8.20 -15.39 1.83
N LYS A 69 7.44 -14.41 1.34
CA LYS A 69 5.98 -14.37 1.54
C LYS A 69 5.27 -13.98 0.24
N PRO A 70 5.40 -14.82 -0.80
CA PRO A 70 4.99 -14.42 -2.16
C PRO A 70 3.50 -14.15 -2.34
N PHE A 71 2.64 -14.68 -1.47
CA PHE A 71 1.20 -14.51 -1.62
C PHE A 71 0.58 -13.58 -0.59
N THR A 72 1.38 -12.97 0.27
CA THR A 72 0.87 -12.06 1.29
C THR A 72 1.44 -10.65 1.14
N HIS A 73 2.75 -10.55 1.13
CA HIS A 73 3.40 -9.26 0.93
C HIS A 73 4.85 -9.47 0.54
N ASN A 74 5.38 -8.55 -0.24
CA ASN A 74 6.80 -8.56 -0.58
C ASN A 74 7.45 -7.21 -0.35
N ARG A 75 6.71 -6.27 0.24
CA ARG A 75 7.23 -4.98 0.67
C ARG A 75 6.62 -4.63 2.01
N ILE A 76 7.40 -4.02 2.88
CA ILE A 76 6.90 -3.40 4.11
C ILE A 76 7.30 -1.94 4.06
N ILE A 77 6.33 -1.04 4.15
CA ILE A 77 6.54 0.39 4.00
C ILE A 77 6.04 1.07 5.26
N SER A 78 6.79 2.03 5.80
CA SER A 78 6.31 2.76 6.96
C SER A 78 5.04 3.53 6.62
N VAL A 79 4.15 3.68 7.59
CA VAL A 79 2.94 4.49 7.42
C VAL A 79 3.31 5.91 7.03
N LYS A 80 4.36 6.45 7.63
CA LYS A 80 4.84 7.80 7.32
C LYS A 80 5.19 7.96 5.84
N ARG A 81 5.92 7.00 5.27
CA ARG A 81 6.30 7.05 3.85
C ARG A 81 5.08 6.81 2.95
N PHE A 82 4.26 5.82 3.26
CA PHE A 82 3.13 5.47 2.41
C PHE A 82 2.11 6.59 2.30
N PHE A 83 1.79 7.24 3.41
CA PHE A 83 0.82 8.35 3.42
C PHE A 83 1.46 9.72 3.19
N SER A 84 2.71 9.78 2.77
CA SER A 84 3.36 11.03 2.44
C SER A 84 2.65 11.71 1.26
N GLU A 85 2.53 13.02 1.33
CA GLU A 85 1.94 13.82 0.25
C GLU A 85 2.97 14.20 -0.82
N THR A 86 4.23 13.86 -0.62
CA THR A 86 5.28 14.11 -1.61
C THR A 86 5.49 12.88 -2.49
N HIS A 87 6.07 13.10 -3.66
CA HIS A 87 6.34 12.02 -4.61
C HIS A 87 7.62 11.28 -4.22
N LYS A 88 7.50 10.36 -3.29
CA LYS A 88 8.60 9.47 -2.88
C LYS A 88 8.22 8.04 -3.23
N ASP A 89 9.21 7.17 -3.35
CA ASP A 89 8.94 5.77 -3.66
C ASP A 89 7.97 5.16 -2.66
N PHE A 90 6.91 4.55 -3.19
CA PHE A 90 5.83 3.93 -2.43
C PHE A 90 4.97 4.90 -1.62
N SER A 91 4.95 6.18 -1.95
CA SER A 91 4.03 7.11 -1.32
C SER A 91 2.74 7.23 -2.14
N LEU A 92 1.64 7.56 -1.47
CA LEU A 92 0.39 7.86 -2.15
C LEU A 92 0.44 9.22 -2.86
N GLY A 93 1.34 10.10 -2.43
CA GLY A 93 1.49 11.41 -3.01
C GLY A 93 0.43 12.42 -2.59
N PRO A 94 0.32 13.54 -3.31
CA PRO A 94 -0.61 14.62 -2.96
C PRO A 94 -2.05 14.12 -2.82
N ILE A 95 -2.75 14.64 -1.82
CA ILE A 95 -4.10 14.18 -1.49
C ILE A 95 -5.05 14.25 -2.68
N GLU A 96 -4.98 15.32 -3.46
CA GLU A 96 -5.87 15.52 -4.61
C GLU A 96 -5.70 14.47 -5.69
N ASN A 97 -4.54 13.82 -5.72
CA ASN A 97 -4.20 12.85 -6.78
C ASN A 97 -4.26 11.40 -6.32
N ARG A 98 -4.64 11.16 -5.07
CA ARG A 98 -4.68 9.80 -4.55
C ARG A 98 -5.77 8.98 -5.20
N GLU A 99 -5.45 7.71 -5.47
CA GLU A 99 -6.39 6.79 -6.08
C GLU A 99 -6.22 5.40 -5.49
N CYS A 100 -7.34 4.81 -5.10
CA CYS A 100 -7.35 3.41 -4.70
C CYS A 100 -8.73 2.80 -4.94
N VAL A 101 -8.76 1.47 -4.98
CA VAL A 101 -9.99 0.70 -5.05
C VAL A 101 -10.02 -0.23 -3.85
N LEU A 102 -11.08 -0.13 -3.07
CA LEU A 102 -11.29 -0.99 -1.91
C LEU A 102 -12.16 -2.16 -2.35
N ILE A 103 -11.66 -3.38 -2.15
CA ILE A 103 -12.40 -4.58 -2.47
C ILE A 103 -12.78 -5.24 -1.17
N ARG A 104 -14.06 -5.41 -0.94
CA ARG A 104 -14.59 -6.03 0.27
C ARG A 104 -15.29 -7.32 -0.05
N LYS A 105 -15.25 -8.23 0.90
CA LYS A 105 -16.09 -9.41 0.85
C LYS A 105 -17.52 -8.97 1.18
N THR A 106 -18.45 -9.22 0.28
CA THR A 106 -19.84 -8.83 0.52
C THR A 106 -20.56 -9.85 1.40
N LYS A 107 -21.63 -9.39 2.05
CA LYS A 107 -22.49 -10.27 2.85
C LYS A 107 -23.11 -11.30 1.92
N GLY A 108 -23.00 -12.56 2.29
CA GLY A 108 -23.51 -13.65 1.47
C GLY A 108 -22.45 -14.32 0.59
N GLU A 109 -21.29 -13.76 0.47
CA GLU A 109 -20.15 -14.42 -0.14
C GLU A 109 -19.47 -15.29 0.90
N THR A 110 -19.13 -16.47 0.53
CA THR A 110 -18.47 -17.42 1.43
C THR A 110 -17.13 -17.86 0.90
#